data_4e97100852137211cfdef776402c48c7
#
_entry.id   4e97100852137211cfdef776402c48c7
#
_cell.length_a   1.000
_cell.length_b   1.000
_cell.length_c   1.000
_cell.angle_alpha   90.00
_cell.angle_beta   90.00
_cell.angle_gamma   90.00
#
_symmetry.space_group_name_H-M   'P 1'
#
loop_
_entity.id
_entity.type
_entity.pdbx_description
1 polymer ?
#
loop_
_entity_poly.entity_id
_entity_poly.type
_entity_poly.pdbx_seq_one_letter_code
_entity_poly.pdbx_strand_id
1 'polypeptide(L)'
;MGQQLTRRDTLRALGAFTAACAFDWPAIARAAHEAHAAAQSAAVAGAPLTYTLLGAADAADVEALTSQIIPSDDTPGAREAGVTYFIDRALGSFFAHWRPTFMQGLNGFQAAVRAAYPQAASFAALSSDQQIEFLHTVDRTPFFEQARLLTGCGMFMDPSYGGNRDNVGWKLLGFEDQHTFEPPFGYYDR
;
A
#
# COMPACT_ATOMS: atom_id res chain seq x y z
N MET A 1 -9.96 -28.35 -27.31
CA MET A 1 -11.31 -27.75 -27.45
C MET A 1 -11.45 -26.69 -26.34
N GLY A 2 -11.27 -25.41 -26.69
CA GLY A 2 -11.41 -24.30 -25.75
C GLY A 2 -12.89 -23.99 -25.52
N GLN A 3 -13.36 -24.06 -24.28
CA GLN A 3 -14.70 -23.60 -23.92
C GLN A 3 -14.75 -22.09 -24.10
N GLN A 4 -15.60 -21.62 -25.01
CA GLN A 4 -15.90 -20.18 -25.15
C GLN A 4 -16.77 -19.78 -23.96
N LEU A 5 -16.24 -18.87 -23.13
CA LEU A 5 -16.97 -18.25 -22.04
C LEU A 5 -18.18 -17.46 -22.61
N THR A 6 -19.37 -17.78 -22.14
CA THR A 6 -20.58 -17.05 -22.54
C THR A 6 -20.70 -15.74 -21.73
N ARG A 7 -21.43 -14.74 -22.26
CA ARG A 7 -21.74 -13.50 -21.53
C ARG A 7 -22.36 -13.75 -20.15
N ARG A 8 -23.12 -14.86 -20.03
CA ARG A 8 -23.77 -15.28 -18.79
C ARG A 8 -22.73 -15.80 -17.77
N ASP A 9 -21.69 -16.48 -18.22
CA ASP A 9 -20.62 -16.97 -17.35
C ASP A 9 -19.73 -15.80 -16.87
N THR A 10 -19.50 -14.81 -17.72
CA THR A 10 -18.81 -13.57 -17.34
C THR A 10 -19.60 -12.78 -16.29
N LEU A 11 -20.94 -12.65 -16.47
CA LEU A 11 -21.78 -11.97 -15.49
C LEU A 11 -21.89 -12.73 -14.16
N ARG A 12 -21.90 -14.07 -14.20
CA ARG A 12 -21.85 -14.90 -12.98
C ARG A 12 -20.51 -14.76 -12.27
N ALA A 13 -19.40 -14.73 -12.99
CA ALA A 13 -18.07 -14.50 -12.43
C ALA A 13 -17.96 -13.10 -11.82
N LEU A 14 -18.51 -12.05 -12.47
CA LEU A 14 -18.58 -10.71 -11.89
C LEU A 14 -19.47 -10.68 -10.63
N GLY A 15 -20.63 -11.33 -10.66
CA GLY A 15 -21.52 -11.41 -9.50
C GLY A 15 -20.90 -12.17 -8.32
N ALA A 16 -20.11 -13.23 -8.59
CA ALA A 16 -19.37 -13.95 -7.57
C ALA A 16 -18.20 -13.12 -7.02
N PHE A 17 -17.56 -12.31 -7.87
CA PHE A 17 -16.49 -11.38 -7.45
C PHE A 17 -17.03 -10.27 -6.56
N THR A 18 -18.18 -9.68 -6.88
CA THR A 18 -18.83 -8.66 -6.04
C THR A 18 -19.36 -9.24 -4.73
N ALA A 19 -19.78 -10.51 -4.70
CA ALA A 19 -20.19 -11.18 -3.46
C ALA A 19 -19.00 -11.59 -2.57
N ALA A 20 -17.84 -11.86 -3.17
CA ALA A 20 -16.59 -12.12 -2.43
C ALA A 20 -15.97 -10.83 -1.86
N CYS A 21 -16.33 -9.67 -2.42
CA CYS A 21 -15.99 -8.34 -1.90
C CYS A 21 -17.13 -7.82 -0.99
N ALA A 22 -17.63 -8.63 -0.05
CA ALA A 22 -18.49 -8.14 1.01
C ALA A 22 -17.65 -7.26 1.95
N PHE A 23 -17.44 -6.01 1.54
CA PHE A 23 -16.81 -5.00 2.40
C PHE A 23 -17.74 -4.70 3.57
N ASP A 24 -17.25 -4.90 4.78
CA ASP A 24 -17.91 -4.37 5.97
C ASP A 24 -17.69 -2.84 6.01
N TRP A 25 -18.53 -2.11 5.28
CA TRP A 25 -18.47 -0.65 5.18
C TRP A 25 -18.43 0.05 6.55
N PRO A 26 -19.21 -0.37 7.57
CA PRO A 26 -19.10 0.18 8.91
C PRO A 26 -17.74 -0.05 9.56
N ALA A 27 -17.10 -1.21 9.34
CA ALA A 27 -15.76 -1.48 9.87
C ALA A 27 -14.70 -0.65 9.15
N ILE A 28 -14.81 -0.52 7.82
CA ILE A 28 -13.94 0.32 7.00
C ILE A 28 -14.03 1.79 7.43
N ALA A 29 -15.25 2.32 7.54
CA ALA A 29 -15.47 3.71 7.95
C ALA A 29 -14.91 3.99 9.35
N ARG A 30 -15.10 3.06 10.30
CA ARG A 30 -14.54 3.18 11.64
C ARG A 30 -13.02 3.15 11.64
N ALA A 31 -12.41 2.20 10.91
CA ALA A 31 -10.96 2.10 10.79
C ALA A 31 -10.33 3.33 10.13
N ALA A 32 -10.99 3.88 9.11
CA ALA A 32 -10.56 5.11 8.47
C ALA A 32 -10.63 6.30 9.44
N HIS A 33 -11.72 6.41 10.21
CA HIS A 33 -11.87 7.46 11.22
C HIS A 33 -10.81 7.37 12.33
N GLU A 34 -10.56 6.17 12.83
CA GLU A 34 -9.52 5.92 13.85
C GLU A 34 -8.10 6.22 13.30
N ALA A 35 -7.81 5.82 12.07
CA ALA A 35 -6.53 6.12 11.42
C ALA A 35 -6.33 7.62 11.22
N HIS A 36 -7.36 8.32 10.78
CA HIS A 36 -7.35 9.76 10.60
C HIS A 36 -7.14 10.50 11.94
N ALA A 37 -7.90 10.12 12.97
CA ALA A 37 -7.77 10.70 14.31
C ALA A 37 -6.36 10.47 14.91
N ALA A 38 -5.80 9.27 14.73
CA ALA A 38 -4.46 8.95 15.18
C ALA A 38 -3.39 9.74 14.43
N ALA A 39 -3.54 9.88 13.11
CA ALA A 39 -2.62 10.66 12.28
C ALA A 39 -2.66 12.17 12.63
N GLN A 40 -3.85 12.73 12.85
CA GLN A 40 -4.00 14.11 13.29
C GLN A 40 -3.38 14.33 14.69
N SER A 41 -3.62 13.42 15.62
CA SER A 41 -3.04 13.51 16.97
C SER A 41 -1.53 13.46 16.95
N ALA A 42 -0.93 12.60 16.11
CA ALA A 42 0.51 12.50 15.94
C ALA A 42 1.09 13.76 15.27
N ALA A 43 0.42 14.32 14.28
CA ALA A 43 0.84 15.56 13.60
C ALA A 43 0.82 16.76 14.55
N VAL A 44 -0.21 16.90 15.40
CA VAL A 44 -0.33 17.96 16.40
C VAL A 44 0.72 17.81 17.50
N ALA A 45 1.06 16.59 17.89
CA ALA A 45 2.04 16.32 18.95
C ALA A 45 3.50 16.35 18.46
N GLY A 46 3.76 16.39 17.16
CA GLY A 46 5.09 16.18 16.60
C GLY A 46 5.67 14.80 16.94
N ALA A 47 4.82 13.87 17.36
CA ALA A 47 5.23 12.53 17.76
C ALA A 47 5.41 11.64 16.53
N PRO A 48 6.37 10.70 16.56
CA PRO A 48 6.51 9.73 15.48
C PRO A 48 5.25 8.85 15.43
N LEU A 49 4.85 8.50 14.20
CA LEU A 49 3.74 7.57 13.98
C LEU A 49 4.07 6.21 14.61
N THR A 50 3.16 5.70 15.43
CA THR A 50 3.32 4.40 16.06
C THR A 50 2.67 3.32 15.23
N TYR A 51 3.42 2.27 14.92
CA TYR A 51 2.91 1.06 14.30
C TYR A 51 2.21 0.20 15.34
N THR A 52 1.13 -0.48 14.95
CA THR A 52 0.35 -1.35 15.84
C THR A 52 0.51 -2.82 15.53
N LEU A 53 0.83 -3.13 14.27
CA LEU A 53 1.00 -4.47 13.76
C LEU A 53 2.47 -4.80 13.48
N LEU A 54 3.18 -3.88 12.83
CA LEU A 54 4.56 -4.08 12.43
C LEU A 54 5.51 -3.75 13.59
N GLY A 55 6.41 -4.66 13.91
CA GLY A 55 7.55 -4.35 14.75
C GLY A 55 8.51 -3.35 14.08
N ALA A 56 9.39 -2.73 14.84
CA ALA A 56 10.30 -1.70 14.31
C ALA A 56 11.17 -2.21 13.14
N ALA A 57 11.65 -3.45 13.23
CA ALA A 57 12.45 -4.06 12.16
C ALA A 57 11.62 -4.33 10.91
N ASP A 58 10.40 -4.87 11.07
CA ASP A 58 9.47 -5.12 9.97
C ASP A 58 9.06 -3.82 9.28
N ALA A 59 8.75 -2.79 10.07
CA ALA A 59 8.41 -1.47 9.55
C ALA A 59 9.56 -0.85 8.75
N ALA A 60 10.81 -1.00 9.20
CA ALA A 60 11.97 -0.50 8.48
C ALA A 60 12.16 -1.21 7.13
N ASP A 61 12.01 -2.54 7.10
CA ASP A 61 12.12 -3.32 5.86
C ASP A 61 10.97 -3.00 4.90
N VAL A 62 9.73 -2.84 5.40
CA VAL A 62 8.57 -2.44 4.60
C VAL A 62 8.75 -1.01 4.07
N GLU A 63 9.28 -0.07 4.88
CA GLU A 63 9.56 1.29 4.43
C GLU A 63 10.62 1.31 3.31
N ALA A 64 11.70 0.56 3.48
CA ALA A 64 12.73 0.45 2.46
C ALA A 64 12.17 -0.17 1.15
N LEU A 65 11.36 -1.23 1.26
CA LEU A 65 10.70 -1.87 0.12
C LEU A 65 9.75 -0.90 -0.62
N THR A 66 8.87 -0.24 0.11
CA THR A 66 7.90 0.69 -0.49
C THR A 66 8.59 1.90 -1.11
N SER A 67 9.70 2.36 -0.52
CA SER A 67 10.53 3.45 -1.05
C SER A 67 11.28 3.07 -2.33
N GLN A 68 11.53 1.77 -2.59
CA GLN A 68 12.05 1.33 -3.88
C GLN A 68 10.94 1.17 -4.94
N ILE A 69 9.69 0.93 -4.53
CA ILE A 69 8.54 0.81 -5.43
C ILE A 69 8.09 2.20 -5.93
N ILE A 70 8.01 3.18 -5.03
CA ILE A 70 7.71 4.60 -5.34
C ILE A 70 8.78 5.44 -4.63
N PRO A 71 9.90 5.68 -5.30
CA PRO A 71 11.01 6.42 -4.70
C PRO A 71 10.70 7.90 -4.53
N SER A 72 11.39 8.53 -3.59
CA SER A 72 11.46 9.98 -3.46
C SER A 72 12.60 10.49 -4.34
N ASP A 73 12.25 11.28 -5.34
CA ASP A 73 13.18 11.93 -6.27
C ASP A 73 12.87 13.45 -6.31
N ASP A 74 12.63 14.02 -7.49
CA ASP A 74 12.14 15.38 -7.65
C ASP A 74 10.71 15.55 -7.09
N THR A 75 10.04 14.44 -6.79
CA THR A 75 8.69 14.37 -6.23
C THR A 75 8.67 13.51 -4.96
N PRO A 76 7.72 13.77 -4.03
CA PRO A 76 7.54 12.93 -2.86
C PRO A 76 7.17 11.49 -3.23
N GLY A 77 7.79 10.52 -2.54
CA GLY A 77 7.54 9.10 -2.73
C GLY A 77 6.71 8.45 -1.61
N ALA A 78 6.84 7.12 -1.52
CA ALA A 78 6.10 6.31 -0.55
C ALA A 78 6.38 6.69 0.91
N ARG A 79 7.60 7.14 1.20
CA ARG A 79 8.01 7.54 2.55
C ARG A 79 7.25 8.79 3.01
N GLU A 80 7.25 9.84 2.20
CA GLU A 80 6.57 11.12 2.49
C GLU A 80 5.06 10.93 2.55
N ALA A 81 4.51 10.06 1.68
CA ALA A 81 3.11 9.69 1.71
C ALA A 81 2.70 8.87 2.95
N GLY A 82 3.65 8.37 3.75
CA GLY A 82 3.35 7.56 4.93
C GLY A 82 2.81 6.16 4.60
N VAL A 83 3.25 5.58 3.48
CA VAL A 83 2.74 4.30 2.97
C VAL A 83 2.90 3.16 3.97
N THR A 84 4.02 3.09 4.70
CA THR A 84 4.24 2.06 5.73
C THR A 84 3.20 2.13 6.85
N TYR A 85 2.84 3.34 7.26
CA TYR A 85 1.78 3.55 8.24
C TYR A 85 0.41 3.11 7.71
N PHE A 86 0.10 3.42 6.45
CA PHE A 86 -1.09 2.90 5.79
C PHE A 86 -1.12 1.37 5.81
N ILE A 87 -0.03 0.71 5.43
CA ILE A 87 0.06 -0.76 5.39
C ILE A 87 -0.20 -1.35 6.78
N ASP A 88 0.42 -0.81 7.83
CA ASP A 88 0.20 -1.23 9.22
C ASP A 88 -1.28 -1.14 9.61
N ARG A 89 -1.93 -0.02 9.33
CA ARG A 89 -3.34 0.21 9.64
C ARG A 89 -4.29 -0.62 8.80
N ALA A 90 -4.05 -0.71 7.51
CA ALA A 90 -4.89 -1.46 6.58
C ALA A 90 -4.90 -2.96 6.92
N LEU A 91 -3.73 -3.55 7.20
CA LEU A 91 -3.60 -4.96 7.61
C LEU A 91 -4.11 -5.21 9.04
N GLY A 92 -4.20 -4.20 9.86
CA GLY A 92 -4.83 -4.26 11.19
C GLY A 92 -6.35 -4.11 11.16
N SER A 93 -6.94 -3.67 10.04
CA SER A 93 -8.35 -3.29 9.94
C SER A 93 -9.04 -3.84 8.68
N PHE A 94 -9.28 -3.00 7.67
CA PHE A 94 -10.10 -3.35 6.50
C PHE A 94 -9.45 -4.36 5.54
N PHE A 95 -8.12 -4.50 5.55
CA PHE A 95 -7.39 -5.56 4.85
C PHE A 95 -6.87 -6.66 5.80
N ALA A 96 -7.48 -6.82 6.97
CA ALA A 96 -7.07 -7.81 7.98
C ALA A 96 -7.01 -9.26 7.43
N HIS A 97 -7.84 -9.59 6.44
CA HIS A 97 -7.82 -10.89 5.78
C HIS A 97 -6.52 -11.15 4.98
N TRP A 98 -5.78 -10.11 4.59
CA TRP A 98 -4.48 -10.22 3.93
C TRP A 98 -3.30 -10.32 4.90
N ARG A 99 -3.53 -9.99 6.17
CA ARG A 99 -2.47 -9.97 7.19
C ARG A 99 -1.68 -11.28 7.25
N PRO A 100 -2.30 -12.49 7.31
CA PRO A 100 -1.55 -13.73 7.43
C PRO A 100 -0.59 -13.95 6.25
N THR A 101 -1.06 -13.74 5.02
CA THR A 101 -0.28 -13.91 3.80
C THR A 101 0.83 -12.86 3.68
N PHE A 102 0.54 -11.61 4.05
CA PHE A 102 1.53 -10.54 4.06
C PHE A 102 2.65 -10.81 5.06
N MET A 103 2.32 -11.16 6.31
CA MET A 103 3.33 -11.43 7.34
C MET A 103 4.17 -12.68 7.02
N GLN A 104 3.53 -13.72 6.48
CA GLN A 104 4.27 -14.90 6.00
C GLN A 104 5.22 -14.53 4.85
N GLY A 105 4.75 -13.74 3.90
CA GLY A 105 5.55 -13.26 2.78
C GLY A 105 6.71 -12.38 3.23
N LEU A 106 6.48 -11.45 4.17
CA LEU A 106 7.52 -10.61 4.76
C LEU A 106 8.61 -11.45 5.44
N ASN A 107 8.23 -12.45 6.23
CA ASN A 107 9.19 -13.36 6.86
C ASN A 107 10.02 -14.12 5.82
N GLY A 108 9.39 -14.60 4.74
CA GLY A 108 10.07 -15.24 3.62
C GLY A 108 11.04 -14.31 2.89
N PHE A 109 10.60 -13.07 2.64
CA PHE A 109 11.41 -12.01 2.05
C PHE A 109 12.67 -11.72 2.90
N GLN A 110 12.49 -11.51 4.20
CA GLN A 110 13.59 -11.29 5.14
C GLN A 110 14.55 -12.50 5.21
N ALA A 111 14.04 -13.73 5.14
CA ALA A 111 14.88 -14.93 5.09
C ALA A 111 15.71 -14.99 3.80
N ALA A 112 15.12 -14.62 2.66
CA ALA A 112 15.82 -14.54 1.39
C ALA A 112 16.90 -13.44 1.39
N VAL A 113 16.62 -12.28 1.99
CA VAL A 113 17.65 -11.23 2.19
C VAL A 113 18.84 -11.74 2.99
N ARG A 114 18.59 -12.40 4.12
CA ARG A 114 19.68 -12.96 4.95
C ARG A 114 20.50 -14.03 4.22
N ALA A 115 19.86 -14.78 3.32
CA ALA A 115 20.57 -15.78 2.52
C ALA A 115 21.45 -15.13 1.44
N ALA A 116 20.95 -14.08 0.78
CA ALA A 116 21.67 -13.37 -0.27
C ALA A 116 22.77 -12.44 0.29
N TYR A 117 22.50 -11.81 1.44
CA TYR A 117 23.40 -10.83 2.07
C TYR A 117 23.65 -11.19 3.55
N PRO A 118 24.46 -12.24 3.86
CA PRO A 118 24.64 -12.71 5.24
C PRO A 118 25.26 -11.70 6.20
N GLN A 119 25.90 -10.65 5.68
CA GLN A 119 26.53 -9.59 6.47
C GLN A 119 25.58 -8.41 6.75
N ALA A 120 24.43 -8.34 6.08
CA ALA A 120 23.46 -7.28 6.29
C ALA A 120 22.49 -7.64 7.42
N ALA A 121 22.21 -6.67 8.28
CA ALA A 121 21.26 -6.87 9.38
C ALA A 121 19.81 -7.05 8.89
N SER A 122 19.43 -6.38 7.80
CA SER A 122 18.07 -6.38 7.24
C SER A 122 18.08 -5.87 5.80
N PHE A 123 16.94 -5.91 5.11
CA PHE A 123 16.77 -5.29 3.80
C PHE A 123 16.98 -3.76 3.86
N ALA A 124 16.49 -3.11 4.90
CA ALA A 124 16.66 -1.67 5.10
C ALA A 124 18.13 -1.26 5.30
N ALA A 125 19.00 -2.19 5.73
CA ALA A 125 20.43 -1.94 5.92
C ALA A 125 21.26 -2.09 4.62
N LEU A 126 20.68 -2.58 3.54
CA LEU A 126 21.32 -2.67 2.23
C LEU A 126 21.44 -1.28 1.59
N SER A 127 22.45 -1.10 0.73
CA SER A 127 22.50 0.08 -0.14
C SER A 127 21.34 0.06 -1.14
N SER A 128 20.98 1.23 -1.68
CA SER A 128 19.91 1.32 -2.69
C SER A 128 20.14 0.39 -3.88
N ASP A 129 21.37 0.31 -4.39
CA ASP A 129 21.71 -0.57 -5.51
C ASP A 129 21.52 -2.05 -5.14
N GLN A 130 21.93 -2.45 -3.94
CA GLN A 130 21.74 -3.82 -3.44
C GLN A 130 20.25 -4.14 -3.24
N GLN A 131 19.47 -3.17 -2.76
CA GLN A 131 18.01 -3.33 -2.63
C GLN A 131 17.37 -3.56 -3.99
N ILE A 132 17.70 -2.76 -4.99
CA ILE A 132 17.19 -2.90 -6.36
C ILE A 132 17.59 -4.24 -6.96
N GLU A 133 18.89 -4.62 -6.86
CA GLU A 133 19.38 -5.90 -7.36
C GLU A 133 18.61 -7.07 -6.73
N PHE A 134 18.43 -7.04 -5.42
CA PHE A 134 17.68 -8.08 -4.71
C PHE A 134 16.21 -8.12 -5.14
N LEU A 135 15.55 -6.95 -5.26
CA LEU A 135 14.14 -6.88 -5.66
C LEU A 135 13.89 -7.50 -7.03
N HIS A 136 14.82 -7.37 -7.98
CA HIS A 136 14.72 -8.05 -9.28
C HIS A 136 14.68 -9.58 -9.18
N THR A 137 15.15 -10.16 -8.10
CA THR A 137 15.08 -11.62 -7.87
C THR A 137 13.74 -12.08 -7.31
N VAL A 138 12.95 -11.16 -6.73
CA VAL A 138 11.69 -11.45 -6.03
C VAL A 138 10.47 -10.72 -6.59
N ASP A 139 10.62 -9.92 -7.64
CA ASP A 139 9.61 -9.05 -8.23
C ASP A 139 8.35 -9.78 -8.75
N ARG A 140 8.44 -11.11 -8.92
CA ARG A 140 7.32 -11.98 -9.35
C ARG A 140 6.73 -12.82 -8.22
N THR A 141 7.15 -12.58 -6.98
CA THR A 141 6.58 -13.30 -5.83
C THR A 141 5.22 -12.73 -5.44
N PRO A 142 4.30 -13.58 -4.92
CA PRO A 142 3.01 -13.09 -4.42
C PRO A 142 3.15 -12.01 -3.34
N PHE A 143 4.20 -12.07 -2.53
CA PHE A 143 4.48 -11.05 -1.52
C PHE A 143 4.81 -9.70 -2.15
N PHE A 144 5.71 -9.68 -3.15
CA PHE A 144 6.08 -8.44 -3.83
C PHE A 144 4.86 -7.80 -4.52
N GLU A 145 4.05 -8.61 -5.22
CA GLU A 145 2.81 -8.12 -5.84
C GLU A 145 1.84 -7.53 -4.82
N GLN A 146 1.69 -8.17 -3.65
CA GLN A 146 0.85 -7.65 -2.57
C GLN A 146 1.44 -6.35 -2.00
N ALA A 147 2.74 -6.29 -1.76
CA ALA A 147 3.43 -5.09 -1.29
C ALA A 147 3.31 -3.94 -2.29
N ARG A 148 3.47 -4.22 -3.60
CA ARG A 148 3.32 -3.24 -4.67
C ARG A 148 1.90 -2.67 -4.72
N LEU A 149 0.88 -3.52 -4.63
CA LEU A 149 -0.51 -3.09 -4.58
C LEU A 149 -0.77 -2.20 -3.35
N LEU A 150 -0.35 -2.63 -2.17
CA LEU A 150 -0.52 -1.86 -0.93
C LEU A 150 0.25 -0.54 -0.97
N THR A 151 1.41 -0.50 -1.64
CA THR A 151 2.16 0.75 -1.86
C THR A 151 1.37 1.73 -2.71
N GLY A 152 0.78 1.28 -3.81
CA GLY A 152 -0.10 2.10 -4.64
C GLY A 152 -1.33 2.60 -3.87
N CYS A 153 -1.97 1.72 -3.10
CA CYS A 153 -3.09 2.11 -2.25
C CYS A 153 -2.66 3.19 -1.24
N GLY A 154 -1.56 2.98 -0.52
CA GLY A 154 -1.08 3.94 0.48
C GLY A 154 -0.63 5.27 -0.11
N MET A 155 -0.19 5.28 -1.37
CA MET A 155 0.21 6.51 -2.07
C MET A 155 -0.99 7.33 -2.57
N PHE A 156 -2.07 6.67 -3.05
CA PHE A 156 -3.09 7.34 -3.86
C PHE A 156 -4.51 7.26 -3.29
N MET A 157 -4.77 6.44 -2.25
CA MET A 157 -6.08 6.40 -1.61
C MET A 157 -6.33 7.67 -0.79
N ASP A 158 -7.56 7.82 -0.31
CA ASP A 158 -7.96 8.92 0.56
C ASP A 158 -7.05 8.98 1.81
N PRO A 159 -6.53 10.15 2.17
CA PRO A 159 -5.65 10.34 3.33
C PRO A 159 -6.23 9.87 4.66
N SER A 160 -7.56 9.80 4.78
CA SER A 160 -8.24 9.29 5.97
C SER A 160 -7.87 7.85 6.32
N TYR A 161 -7.39 7.07 5.33
CA TYR A 161 -6.89 5.71 5.54
C TYR A 161 -5.45 5.64 6.09
N GLY A 162 -4.79 6.78 6.30
CA GLY A 162 -3.48 6.89 6.94
C GLY A 162 -2.29 6.96 6.00
N GLY A 163 -2.51 6.83 4.69
CA GLY A 163 -1.52 7.09 3.63
C GLY A 163 -1.74 8.45 2.97
N ASN A 164 -1.13 8.64 1.78
CA ASN A 164 -1.27 9.85 0.97
C ASN A 164 -1.20 11.15 1.81
N ARG A 165 -0.27 11.16 2.76
CA ARG A 165 -0.11 12.25 3.72
C ARG A 165 0.09 13.56 2.97
N ASP A 166 -0.55 14.62 3.45
CA ASP A 166 -0.53 15.95 2.84
C ASP A 166 -1.00 15.95 1.37
N ASN A 167 -1.75 14.94 0.97
CA ASN A 167 -2.25 14.71 -0.40
C ASN A 167 -1.11 14.63 -1.43
N VAL A 168 0.07 14.15 -1.06
CA VAL A 168 1.26 14.16 -1.95
C VAL A 168 1.01 13.33 -3.20
N GLY A 169 0.35 12.18 -3.08
CA GLY A 169 0.01 11.34 -4.24
C GLY A 169 -1.03 12.01 -5.14
N TRP A 170 -2.05 12.65 -4.56
CA TRP A 170 -3.05 13.39 -5.34
C TRP A 170 -2.46 14.61 -6.05
N LYS A 171 -1.58 15.35 -5.37
CA LYS A 171 -0.85 16.47 -5.98
C LYS A 171 0.03 16.02 -7.13
N LEU A 172 0.68 14.85 -7.01
CA LEU A 172 1.48 14.26 -8.08
C LEU A 172 0.64 13.92 -9.32
N LEU A 173 -0.61 13.47 -9.12
CA LEU A 173 -1.55 13.17 -10.20
C LEU A 173 -2.30 14.40 -10.72
N GLY A 174 -2.16 15.57 -10.08
CA GLY A 174 -2.99 16.74 -10.35
C GLY A 174 -4.47 16.51 -9.98
N PHE A 175 -4.74 15.59 -9.03
CA PHE A 175 -6.09 15.32 -8.56
C PHE A 175 -6.48 16.36 -7.50
N GLU A 176 -7.67 16.94 -7.69
CA GLU A 176 -8.30 17.84 -6.74
C GLU A 176 -9.51 17.13 -6.11
N ASP A 177 -9.54 17.08 -4.78
CA ASP A 177 -10.66 16.50 -4.03
C ASP A 177 -11.82 17.50 -4.00
N GLN A 178 -12.75 17.35 -4.92
CA GLN A 178 -13.91 18.23 -5.08
C GLN A 178 -15.20 17.40 -5.10
N HIS A 179 -16.23 17.91 -4.45
CA HIS A 179 -17.57 17.29 -4.47
C HIS A 179 -18.32 17.52 -5.81
N THR A 180 -17.94 18.56 -6.55
CA THR A 180 -18.56 18.94 -7.82
C THR A 180 -17.48 19.42 -8.78
N PHE A 181 -17.49 18.87 -9.98
CA PHE A 181 -16.59 19.29 -11.06
C PHE A 181 -17.40 20.09 -12.07
N GLU A 182 -16.79 21.17 -12.59
CA GLU A 182 -17.34 21.96 -13.68
C GLU A 182 -16.64 21.61 -15.00
N PRO A 183 -17.34 21.77 -16.16
CA PRO A 183 -16.71 21.57 -17.46
C PRO A 183 -15.49 22.50 -17.67
N PRO A 184 -14.46 22.07 -18.42
CA PRO A 184 -14.40 20.80 -19.17
C PRO A 184 -14.02 19.61 -18.30
N PHE A 185 -14.78 18.50 -18.42
CA PHE A 185 -14.54 17.27 -17.62
C PHE A 185 -13.37 16.42 -18.15
N GLY A 186 -12.61 16.91 -19.08
CA GLY A 186 -11.41 16.27 -19.59
C GLY A 186 -11.23 16.42 -21.11
N TYR A 187 -10.41 15.52 -21.66
CA TYR A 187 -10.00 15.59 -23.06
C TYR A 187 -11.16 15.61 -24.08
N TYR A 188 -12.23 14.91 -23.81
CA TYR A 188 -13.37 14.77 -24.72
C TYR A 188 -14.38 15.92 -24.66
N ASP A 189 -14.20 16.86 -23.74
CA ASP A 189 -15.06 18.05 -23.58
C ASP A 189 -14.49 19.31 -24.24
N ARG A 190 -13.52 19.14 -25.14
CA ARG A 190 -12.87 20.25 -25.86
C ARG A 190 -13.47 20.48 -27.23
#